data_3ce2eef61ecf024ce458ac4fbd088d8f
#
_entry.id   3ce2eef61ecf024ce458ac4fbd088d8f
#
_cell.length_a   1.000
_cell.length_b   1.000
_cell.length_c   1.000
_cell.angle_alpha   90.00
_cell.angle_beta   90.00
_cell.angle_gamma   90.00
#
_symmetry.space_group_name_H-M   'P 1'
#
loop_
_entity.id
_entity.type
_entity.pdbx_description
1 polymer ?
#
loop_
_entity_poly.entity_id
_entity_poly.type
_entity_poly.pdbx_seq_one_letter_code
_entity_poly.pdbx_strand_id
1 'polypeptide(L)'
;MRSIILDFLIPGALLWGLSSAERSVLVLNWIWFQRPYTFSWSFWSQMPVFRIAVAFMAVSNVARGTLRFKFPKLLIIYLAFLTWLTISTFAAYYPPTAWAIYKEYLPSMWASPILMFAAINNLELLKKVMWVAAGSIGLIAVKTGIVLTAKGGAHLTADINGFVGDNNVFGLTLCVVFSVLMGLRVTLPKGKWPNRIFFACIVFLVLCIIYTESRGAMLTMVVILAARAVISRKRFRNMATLLAVIFLTLSVVPYRFFHRMNTLNDIRANASAMGRIQNWELSWQEALRYPILGVGPGNHIPYALSHPHNVQVRVAHSIYFQILAEEGFPGLLLYLLFCAATLSNLASTWRYAISIGRKYPDLDWTRNVVSWLTCGYLGFLFGSAFLNMLYIEFPWYVPFYAIMLNMLVKKEVNSRVSALERMPASSDVAGALSL
;
A
#
# COMPACT_ATOMS: atom_id res chain seq x y z
N MET A 1 12.80 29.88 -2.05
CA MET A 1 11.33 29.87 -2.28
C MET A 1 10.66 28.57 -1.83
N ARG A 2 11.06 27.36 -2.30
CA ARG A 2 10.38 26.09 -1.94
C ARG A 2 10.35 25.83 -0.41
N SER A 3 11.46 25.98 0.30
CA SER A 3 11.51 25.78 1.75
C SER A 3 10.60 26.76 2.49
N ILE A 4 10.59 28.03 2.08
CA ILE A 4 9.73 29.06 2.69
C ILE A 4 8.24 28.68 2.56
N ILE A 5 7.81 28.20 1.38
CA ILE A 5 6.42 27.75 1.19
C ILE A 5 6.10 26.58 2.14
N LEU A 6 7.02 25.62 2.28
CA LEU A 6 6.83 24.46 3.16
C LEU A 6 6.85 24.84 4.64
N ASP A 7 7.60 25.88 5.01
CA ASP A 7 7.67 26.39 6.38
C ASP A 7 6.33 26.98 6.86
N PHE A 8 5.47 27.44 5.95
CA PHE A 8 4.10 27.85 6.26
C PHE A 8 3.07 26.74 6.01
N LEU A 9 3.27 25.93 4.96
CA LEU A 9 2.32 24.90 4.56
C LEU A 9 2.21 23.76 5.60
N ILE A 10 3.34 23.29 6.16
CA ILE A 10 3.34 22.19 7.13
C ILE A 10 2.62 22.60 8.43
N PRO A 11 2.99 23.70 9.12
CA PRO A 11 2.26 24.11 10.32
C PRO A 11 0.82 24.50 10.02
N GLY A 12 0.56 25.16 8.90
CA GLY A 12 -0.81 25.46 8.47
C GLY A 12 -1.66 24.22 8.28
N ALA A 13 -1.13 23.17 7.68
CA ALA A 13 -1.82 21.89 7.53
C ALA A 13 -2.06 21.21 8.90
N LEU A 14 -1.08 21.22 9.81
CA LEU A 14 -1.25 20.68 11.17
C LEU A 14 -2.33 21.41 11.94
N LEU A 15 -2.34 22.75 11.92
CA LEU A 15 -3.39 23.58 12.55
C LEU A 15 -4.77 23.33 11.92
N TRP A 16 -4.83 23.25 10.58
CA TRP A 16 -6.06 22.90 9.88
C TRP A 16 -6.54 21.48 10.26
N GLY A 17 -5.63 20.54 10.47
CA GLY A 17 -5.92 19.19 10.97
C GLY A 17 -6.56 19.20 12.37
N LEU A 18 -6.10 20.09 13.27
CA LEU A 18 -6.68 20.22 14.61
C LEU A 18 -8.12 20.71 14.61
N SER A 19 -8.55 21.40 13.57
CA SER A 19 -9.91 21.99 13.50
C SER A 19 -11.04 20.96 13.38
N SER A 20 -10.75 19.72 12.95
CA SER A 20 -11.74 18.63 12.86
C SER A 20 -11.07 17.25 12.88
N ALA A 21 -11.78 16.25 13.41
CA ALA A 21 -11.34 14.86 13.43
C ALA A 21 -11.04 14.33 12.01
N GLU A 22 -11.90 14.60 11.03
CA GLU A 22 -11.70 14.18 9.64
C GLU A 22 -10.45 14.82 9.02
N ARG A 23 -10.26 16.13 9.24
CA ARG A 23 -9.11 16.87 8.71
C ARG A 23 -7.79 16.34 9.27
N SER A 24 -7.75 15.99 10.56
CA SER A 24 -6.54 15.43 11.18
C SER A 24 -6.12 14.10 10.52
N VAL A 25 -7.09 13.24 10.16
CA VAL A 25 -6.83 11.99 9.43
C VAL A 25 -6.28 12.26 8.04
N LEU A 26 -6.83 13.24 7.32
CA LEU A 26 -6.36 13.61 5.98
C LEU A 26 -4.94 14.19 6.01
N VAL A 27 -4.67 15.08 6.96
CA VAL A 27 -3.34 15.70 7.15
C VAL A 27 -2.30 14.66 7.51
N LEU A 28 -2.62 13.71 8.40
CA LEU A 28 -1.71 12.61 8.73
C LEU A 28 -1.33 11.82 7.48
N ASN A 29 -2.32 11.42 6.67
CA ASN A 29 -2.06 10.65 5.44
C ASN A 29 -1.26 11.46 4.41
N TRP A 30 -1.55 12.76 4.26
CA TRP A 30 -0.78 13.64 3.39
C TRP A 30 0.68 13.76 3.83
N ILE A 31 0.92 14.08 5.12
CA ILE A 31 2.27 14.21 5.67
C ILE A 31 3.04 12.90 5.51
N TRP A 32 2.39 11.76 5.74
CA TRP A 32 3.04 10.47 5.65
C TRP A 32 3.40 10.07 4.23
N PHE A 33 2.48 10.16 3.30
CA PHE A 33 2.66 9.65 1.95
C PHE A 33 3.24 10.67 0.97
N GLN A 34 3.11 11.98 1.23
CA GLN A 34 3.78 13.01 0.44
C GLN A 34 5.15 13.35 0.99
N ARG A 35 5.38 13.17 2.30
CA ARG A 35 6.61 13.53 3.02
C ARG A 35 7.09 14.95 2.67
N PRO A 36 6.27 16.00 2.79
CA PRO A 36 6.61 17.35 2.33
C PRO A 36 7.85 17.91 3.01
N TYR A 37 8.14 17.50 4.24
CA TYR A 37 9.31 17.91 5.01
C TYR A 37 10.64 17.44 4.38
N THR A 38 10.67 16.36 3.59
CA THR A 38 11.89 15.90 2.88
C THR A 38 12.27 16.84 1.73
N PHE A 39 11.37 17.71 1.29
CA PHE A 39 11.62 18.71 0.26
C PHE A 39 12.03 20.07 0.83
N SER A 40 12.06 20.20 2.16
CA SER A 40 12.53 21.40 2.86
C SER A 40 14.00 21.23 3.25
N TRP A 41 14.74 22.34 3.21
CA TRP A 41 16.09 22.44 3.78
C TRP A 41 16.09 23.26 5.07
N SER A 42 14.90 23.50 5.65
CA SER A 42 14.70 24.26 6.86
C SER A 42 14.54 23.36 8.09
N PHE A 43 14.16 23.95 9.20
CA PHE A 43 13.83 23.31 10.47
C PHE A 43 12.99 22.02 10.32
N TRP A 44 11.99 22.01 9.40
CA TRP A 44 11.09 20.88 9.23
C TRP A 44 11.77 19.60 8.72
N SER A 45 12.88 19.70 8.00
CA SER A 45 13.63 18.52 7.54
C SER A 45 14.27 17.72 8.69
N GLN A 46 14.51 18.36 9.82
CA GLN A 46 15.13 17.76 11.02
C GLN A 46 14.11 17.32 12.05
N MET A 47 12.84 17.74 11.91
CA MET A 47 11.77 17.44 12.86
C MET A 47 11.08 16.10 12.54
N PRO A 48 10.65 15.34 13.56
CA PRO A 48 9.88 14.13 13.36
C PRO A 48 8.42 14.45 12.99
N VAL A 49 8.22 15.15 11.85
CA VAL A 49 6.93 15.73 11.43
C VAL A 49 5.82 14.69 11.39
N PHE A 50 6.14 13.48 10.99
CA PHE A 50 5.16 12.39 10.98
C PHE A 50 4.69 12.03 12.40
N ARG A 51 5.60 11.91 13.37
CA ARG A 51 5.23 11.62 14.77
C ARG A 51 4.39 12.74 15.37
N ILE A 52 4.71 13.99 15.01
CA ILE A 52 3.91 15.17 15.38
C ILE A 52 2.50 15.04 14.79
N ALA A 53 2.37 14.69 13.51
CA ALA A 53 1.07 14.50 12.86
C ALA A 53 0.25 13.37 13.48
N VAL A 54 0.88 12.25 13.90
CA VAL A 54 0.21 11.17 14.63
C VAL A 54 -0.32 11.68 15.98
N ALA A 55 0.49 12.45 16.72
CA ALA A 55 0.06 13.04 18.00
C ALA A 55 -1.10 14.02 17.80
N PHE A 56 -1.03 14.89 16.79
CA PHE A 56 -2.11 15.84 16.44
C PHE A 56 -3.40 15.12 16.08
N MET A 57 -3.31 14.05 15.29
CA MET A 57 -4.47 13.23 14.97
C MET A 57 -5.06 12.58 16.22
N ALA A 58 -4.22 11.98 17.08
CA ALA A 58 -4.67 11.35 18.32
C ALA A 58 -5.37 12.37 19.23
N VAL A 59 -4.74 13.50 19.51
CA VAL A 59 -5.32 14.59 20.34
C VAL A 59 -6.63 15.10 19.75
N SER A 60 -6.67 15.39 18.44
CA SER A 60 -7.88 15.89 17.77
C SER A 60 -9.05 14.91 17.89
N ASN A 61 -8.81 13.61 17.75
CA ASN A 61 -9.87 12.60 17.78
C ASN A 61 -10.27 12.22 19.21
N VAL A 62 -9.33 12.14 20.17
CA VAL A 62 -9.62 11.91 21.58
C VAL A 62 -10.45 13.05 22.16
N ALA A 63 -10.00 14.30 21.96
CA ALA A 63 -10.71 15.47 22.48
C ALA A 63 -12.15 15.59 21.95
N ARG A 64 -12.47 15.01 20.79
CA ARG A 64 -13.81 15.03 20.18
C ARG A 64 -14.59 13.73 20.42
N GLY A 65 -14.04 12.73 21.10
CA GLY A 65 -14.68 11.44 21.32
C GLY A 65 -15.04 10.68 20.03
N THR A 66 -14.24 10.87 18.96
CA THR A 66 -14.55 10.30 17.65
C THR A 66 -13.96 8.92 17.42
N LEU A 67 -12.99 8.49 18.24
CA LEU A 67 -12.36 7.18 18.14
C LEU A 67 -13.35 6.07 18.49
N ARG A 68 -13.51 5.10 17.59
CA ARG A 68 -14.35 3.93 17.78
C ARG A 68 -13.54 2.67 17.52
N PHE A 69 -13.03 2.07 18.57
CA PHE A 69 -12.28 0.83 18.48
C PHE A 69 -13.23 -0.35 18.25
N LYS A 70 -12.97 -1.08 17.18
CA LYS A 70 -13.58 -2.36 16.87
C LYS A 70 -12.46 -3.33 16.56
N PHE A 71 -12.63 -4.60 16.94
CA PHE A 71 -11.60 -5.63 16.77
C PHE A 71 -12.08 -6.73 15.82
N PRO A 72 -12.23 -6.46 14.52
CA PRO A 72 -12.52 -7.50 13.56
C PRO A 72 -11.36 -8.49 13.47
N LYS A 73 -11.63 -9.71 13.02
CA LYS A 73 -10.63 -10.81 12.94
C LYS A 73 -9.31 -10.39 12.26
N LEU A 74 -9.40 -9.65 11.18
CA LEU A 74 -8.20 -9.16 10.47
C LEU A 74 -7.33 -8.26 11.37
N LEU A 75 -7.94 -7.34 12.12
CA LEU A 75 -7.20 -6.46 13.03
C LEU A 75 -6.58 -7.26 14.18
N ILE A 76 -7.27 -8.27 14.69
CA ILE A 76 -6.74 -9.16 15.75
C ILE A 76 -5.50 -9.90 15.25
N ILE A 77 -5.55 -10.46 14.04
CA ILE A 77 -4.40 -11.16 13.42
C ILE A 77 -3.24 -10.17 13.20
N TYR A 78 -3.54 -8.96 12.74
CA TYR A 78 -2.53 -7.91 12.57
C TYR A 78 -1.88 -7.54 13.90
N LEU A 79 -2.67 -7.31 14.95
CA LEU A 79 -2.15 -7.03 16.30
C LEU A 79 -1.32 -8.19 16.84
N ALA A 80 -1.74 -9.44 16.61
CA ALA A 80 -0.96 -10.62 16.98
C ALA A 80 0.40 -10.64 16.27
N PHE A 81 0.43 -10.33 14.97
CA PHE A 81 1.69 -10.23 14.20
C PHE A 81 2.60 -9.13 14.75
N LEU A 82 2.04 -7.94 15.03
CA LEU A 82 2.82 -6.83 15.59
C LEU A 82 3.33 -7.14 17.03
N THR A 83 2.50 -7.80 17.85
CA THR A 83 2.93 -8.25 19.18
C THR A 83 4.07 -9.25 19.07
N TRP A 84 3.98 -10.19 18.10
CA TRP A 84 5.06 -11.14 17.82
C TRP A 84 6.35 -10.44 17.43
N LEU A 85 6.29 -9.49 16.51
CA LEU A 85 7.43 -8.65 16.10
C LEU A 85 8.03 -7.90 17.28
N THR A 86 7.20 -7.44 18.23
CA THR A 86 7.68 -6.81 19.47
C THR A 86 8.44 -7.81 20.34
N ILE A 87 7.90 -9.01 20.54
CA ILE A 87 8.54 -10.07 21.34
C ILE A 87 9.87 -10.46 20.70
N SER A 88 9.91 -10.64 19.38
CA SER A 88 11.12 -10.93 18.61
C SER A 88 12.19 -9.81 18.77
N THR A 89 11.75 -8.54 18.83
CA THR A 89 12.65 -7.40 19.05
C THR A 89 13.39 -7.50 20.41
N PHE A 90 12.71 -7.94 21.48
CA PHE A 90 13.34 -8.15 22.80
C PHE A 90 14.35 -9.30 22.81
N ALA A 91 14.11 -10.33 21.99
CA ALA A 91 14.95 -11.52 21.88
C ALA A 91 15.95 -11.45 20.72
N ALA A 92 16.09 -10.29 20.08
CA ALA A 92 16.89 -10.13 18.87
C ALA A 92 18.38 -10.46 19.11
N TYR A 93 19.01 -11.08 18.11
CA TYR A 93 20.43 -11.43 18.12
C TYR A 93 21.33 -10.21 18.33
N TYR A 94 21.00 -9.07 17.67
CA TYR A 94 21.69 -7.80 17.85
C TYR A 94 20.66 -6.71 18.21
N PRO A 95 20.39 -6.51 19.52
CA PRO A 95 19.33 -5.63 19.99
C PRO A 95 19.37 -4.18 19.48
N PRO A 96 20.54 -3.52 19.35
CA PRO A 96 20.59 -2.13 18.87
C PRO A 96 19.95 -1.95 17.50
N THR A 97 20.19 -2.87 16.55
CA THR A 97 19.58 -2.83 15.22
C THR A 97 18.07 -3.05 15.28
N ALA A 98 17.62 -4.08 16.02
CA ALA A 98 16.20 -4.38 16.16
C ALA A 98 15.42 -3.22 16.79
N TRP A 99 15.95 -2.61 17.84
CA TRP A 99 15.34 -1.44 18.48
C TRP A 99 15.34 -0.19 17.60
N ALA A 100 16.37 0.02 16.79
CA ALA A 100 16.40 1.12 15.82
C ALA A 100 15.24 0.99 14.81
N ILE A 101 15.11 -0.19 14.20
CA ILE A 101 14.03 -0.51 13.27
C ILE A 101 12.66 -0.42 13.95
N TYR A 102 12.49 -1.03 15.12
CA TYR A 102 11.24 -1.00 15.86
C TYR A 102 10.77 0.43 16.13
N LYS A 103 11.66 1.31 16.62
CA LYS A 103 11.35 2.72 16.91
C LYS A 103 11.04 3.52 15.65
N GLU A 104 11.65 3.18 14.53
CA GLU A 104 11.39 3.84 13.25
C GLU A 104 10.00 3.51 12.73
N TYR A 105 9.62 2.22 12.73
CA TYR A 105 8.37 1.75 12.14
C TYR A 105 7.18 1.69 13.10
N LEU A 106 7.39 1.80 14.41
CA LEU A 106 6.33 1.83 15.42
C LEU A 106 5.21 2.84 15.08
N PRO A 107 5.51 4.11 14.75
CA PRO A 107 4.46 5.09 14.45
C PRO A 107 3.69 4.77 13.18
N SER A 108 4.34 4.23 12.15
CA SER A 108 3.75 3.97 10.84
C SER A 108 2.99 2.65 10.74
N MET A 109 3.51 1.58 11.37
CA MET A 109 2.88 0.26 11.35
C MET A 109 1.90 0.05 12.50
N TRP A 110 2.13 0.64 13.68
CA TRP A 110 1.25 0.48 14.84
C TRP A 110 0.26 1.62 14.99
N ALA A 111 0.76 2.80 15.34
CA ALA A 111 -0.08 3.91 15.77
C ALA A 111 -0.96 4.43 14.64
N SER A 112 -0.39 4.73 13.47
CA SER A 112 -1.11 5.36 12.37
C SER A 112 -2.24 4.49 11.82
N PRO A 113 -2.04 3.20 11.44
CA PRO A 113 -3.14 2.38 10.91
C PRO A 113 -4.25 2.12 11.93
N ILE A 114 -3.91 1.91 13.20
CA ILE A 114 -4.89 1.65 14.26
C ILE A 114 -5.73 2.90 14.55
N LEU A 115 -5.07 4.06 14.69
CA LEU A 115 -5.76 5.34 14.88
C LEU A 115 -6.63 5.68 13.68
N MET A 116 -6.13 5.49 12.47
CA MET A 116 -6.88 5.68 11.24
C MET A 116 -8.12 4.77 11.19
N PHE A 117 -7.96 3.49 11.54
CA PHE A 117 -9.06 2.54 11.60
C PHE A 117 -10.12 2.96 12.62
N ALA A 118 -9.71 3.46 13.80
CA ALA A 118 -10.63 3.92 14.85
C ALA A 118 -11.33 5.24 14.49
N ALA A 119 -10.68 6.12 13.73
CA ALA A 119 -11.20 7.45 13.39
C ALA A 119 -12.09 7.47 12.14
N ILE A 120 -11.88 6.58 11.17
CA ILE A 120 -12.66 6.53 9.92
C ILE A 120 -13.99 5.82 10.18
N ASN A 121 -15.09 6.57 10.18
CA ASN A 121 -16.42 6.09 10.57
C ASN A 121 -17.47 6.19 9.46
N ASN A 122 -17.13 6.72 8.28
CA ASN A 122 -18.01 6.84 7.11
C ASN A 122 -17.26 6.61 5.80
N LEU A 123 -18.01 6.28 4.74
CA LEU A 123 -17.47 5.95 3.40
C LEU A 123 -16.83 7.15 2.71
N GLU A 124 -17.34 8.36 2.94
CA GLU A 124 -16.80 9.57 2.32
C GLU A 124 -15.41 9.90 2.85
N LEU A 125 -15.20 9.77 4.17
CA LEU A 125 -13.88 9.96 4.76
C LEU A 125 -12.91 8.89 4.27
N LEU A 126 -13.32 7.62 4.24
CA LEU A 126 -12.49 6.54 3.70
C LEU A 126 -12.05 6.82 2.26
N LYS A 127 -13.01 7.23 1.41
CA LYS A 127 -12.74 7.61 0.02
C LYS A 127 -11.72 8.75 -0.08
N LYS A 128 -11.88 9.82 0.71
CA LYS A 128 -10.94 10.94 0.77
C LYS A 128 -9.54 10.50 1.22
N VAL A 129 -9.46 9.65 2.25
CA VAL A 129 -8.17 9.13 2.77
C VAL A 129 -7.46 8.32 1.70
N MET A 130 -8.17 7.42 1.01
CA MET A 130 -7.58 6.64 -0.08
C MET A 130 -7.07 7.54 -1.23
N TRP A 131 -7.81 8.60 -1.58
CA TRP A 131 -7.38 9.60 -2.56
C TRP A 131 -6.14 10.36 -2.12
N VAL A 132 -6.10 10.82 -0.86
CA VAL A 132 -4.95 11.55 -0.32
C VAL A 132 -3.73 10.65 -0.27
N ALA A 133 -3.84 9.44 0.26
CA ALA A 133 -2.72 8.52 0.39
C ALA A 133 -2.15 8.09 -0.98
N ALA A 134 -2.99 7.54 -1.85
CA ALA A 134 -2.56 7.10 -3.17
C ALA A 134 -2.20 8.27 -4.10
N GLY A 135 -2.93 9.38 -4.00
CA GLY A 135 -2.67 10.60 -4.76
C GLY A 135 -1.34 11.25 -4.40
N SER A 136 -0.96 11.26 -3.12
CA SER A 136 0.33 11.79 -2.66
C SER A 136 1.51 11.07 -3.31
N ILE A 137 1.53 9.73 -3.23
CA ILE A 137 2.58 8.93 -3.88
C ILE A 137 2.46 9.04 -5.41
N GLY A 138 1.23 9.02 -5.93
CA GLY A 138 0.95 9.17 -7.36
C GLY A 138 1.50 10.48 -7.93
N LEU A 139 1.38 11.59 -7.21
CA LEU A 139 1.94 12.90 -7.63
C LEU A 139 3.47 12.87 -7.68
N ILE A 140 4.13 12.18 -6.74
CA ILE A 140 5.58 11.98 -6.79
C ILE A 140 5.95 11.20 -8.06
N ALA A 141 5.21 10.11 -8.34
CA ALA A 141 5.45 9.30 -9.53
C ALA A 141 5.20 10.06 -10.84
N VAL A 142 4.12 10.85 -10.91
CA VAL A 142 3.79 11.69 -12.09
C VAL A 142 4.89 12.72 -12.35
N LYS A 143 5.30 13.47 -11.31
CA LYS A 143 6.40 14.44 -11.41
C LYS A 143 7.68 13.75 -11.91
N THR A 144 8.02 12.61 -11.31
CA THR A 144 9.21 11.85 -11.66
C THR A 144 9.13 11.32 -13.09
N GLY A 145 7.97 10.75 -13.47
CA GLY A 145 7.72 10.26 -14.83
C GLY A 145 7.86 11.37 -15.88
N ILE A 146 7.33 12.58 -15.63
CA ILE A 146 7.48 13.73 -16.53
C ILE A 146 8.96 14.11 -16.67
N VAL A 147 9.68 14.25 -15.53
CA VAL A 147 11.09 14.65 -15.54
C VAL A 147 11.97 13.63 -16.28
N LEU A 148 11.77 12.35 -16.03
CA LEU A 148 12.55 11.29 -16.68
C LEU A 148 12.23 11.18 -18.17
N THR A 149 10.97 11.36 -18.56
CA THR A 149 10.57 11.42 -19.97
C THR A 149 11.25 12.59 -20.68
N ALA A 150 11.27 13.77 -20.07
CA ALA A 150 11.94 14.94 -20.61
C ALA A 150 13.47 14.77 -20.72
N LYS A 151 14.06 13.88 -19.92
CA LYS A 151 15.48 13.49 -19.99
C LYS A 151 15.75 12.31 -20.95
N GLY A 152 14.83 12.00 -21.86
CA GLY A 152 14.98 10.92 -22.84
C GLY A 152 14.80 9.51 -22.27
N GLY A 153 14.11 9.34 -21.15
CA GLY A 153 13.87 8.03 -20.53
C GLY A 153 15.04 7.57 -19.66
N ALA A 154 15.70 8.48 -18.96
CA ALA A 154 16.79 8.15 -18.07
C ALA A 154 16.37 7.19 -16.95
N HIS A 155 17.28 6.29 -16.54
CA HIS A 155 17.08 5.40 -15.41
C HIS A 155 16.83 6.18 -14.11
N LEU A 156 15.90 5.70 -13.31
CA LEU A 156 15.61 6.24 -12.00
C LEU A 156 16.76 5.90 -11.05
N THR A 157 17.50 6.91 -10.58
CA THR A 157 18.51 6.73 -9.53
C THR A 157 17.89 6.87 -8.14
N ALA A 158 18.49 6.21 -7.14
CA ALA A 158 17.95 6.06 -5.78
C ALA A 158 17.65 7.37 -5.01
N ASP A 159 18.18 8.51 -5.46
CA ASP A 159 18.04 9.82 -4.80
C ASP A 159 16.69 10.50 -4.95
N ILE A 160 15.67 9.77 -5.42
CA ILE A 160 14.38 10.37 -5.66
C ILE A 160 13.56 10.39 -4.40
N ASN A 161 13.66 11.52 -3.73
CA ASN A 161 12.65 12.06 -2.81
C ASN A 161 12.50 11.38 -1.46
N GLY A 162 13.51 10.66 -0.94
CA GLY A 162 13.46 10.18 0.46
C GLY A 162 12.31 9.22 0.79
N PHE A 163 11.50 8.84 -0.21
CA PHE A 163 10.34 7.99 0.03
C PHE A 163 10.72 6.51 0.11
N VAL A 164 11.54 6.05 -0.83
CA VAL A 164 12.07 4.67 -0.86
C VAL A 164 13.43 4.71 -1.52
N GLY A 165 14.48 4.30 -0.81
CA GLY A 165 15.86 4.31 -1.31
C GLY A 165 16.17 3.22 -2.35
N ASP A 166 15.22 2.32 -2.64
CA ASP A 166 15.37 1.23 -3.62
C ASP A 166 14.33 1.36 -4.75
N ASN A 167 14.80 1.40 -6.00
CA ASN A 167 13.96 1.52 -7.18
C ASN A 167 12.96 0.38 -7.33
N ASN A 168 13.35 -0.86 -6.96
CA ASN A 168 12.48 -2.03 -7.10
C ASN A 168 11.30 -1.94 -6.13
N VAL A 169 11.60 -1.53 -4.89
CA VAL A 169 10.60 -1.34 -3.83
C VAL A 169 9.65 -0.20 -4.20
N PHE A 170 10.20 0.91 -4.73
CA PHE A 170 9.39 2.02 -5.21
C PHE A 170 8.49 1.59 -6.37
N GLY A 171 9.03 0.89 -7.37
CA GLY A 171 8.25 0.36 -8.51
C GLY A 171 7.10 -0.54 -8.08
N LEU A 172 7.31 -1.46 -7.13
CA LEU A 172 6.25 -2.29 -6.58
C LEU A 172 5.19 -1.47 -5.85
N THR A 173 5.62 -0.51 -5.03
CA THR A 173 4.70 0.40 -4.32
C THR A 173 3.81 1.16 -5.31
N LEU A 174 4.38 1.65 -6.42
CA LEU A 174 3.64 2.33 -7.48
C LEU A 174 2.62 1.42 -8.17
N CYS A 175 2.90 0.12 -8.32
CA CYS A 175 1.92 -0.84 -8.85
C CYS A 175 0.69 -0.96 -7.93
N VAL A 176 0.89 -0.95 -6.61
CA VAL A 176 -0.22 -0.95 -5.64
C VAL A 176 -0.97 0.38 -5.67
N VAL A 177 -0.26 1.51 -5.70
CA VAL A 177 -0.84 2.86 -5.85
C VAL A 177 -1.68 2.96 -7.12
N PHE A 178 -1.17 2.48 -8.25
CA PHE A 178 -1.91 2.39 -9.52
C PHE A 178 -3.25 1.68 -9.32
N SER A 179 -3.26 0.54 -8.63
CA SER A 179 -4.50 -0.21 -8.38
C SER A 179 -5.50 0.58 -7.54
N VAL A 180 -5.05 1.25 -6.47
CA VAL A 180 -5.93 2.08 -5.64
C VAL A 180 -6.52 3.23 -6.45
N LEU A 181 -5.69 3.95 -7.23
CA LEU A 181 -6.14 5.06 -8.08
C LEU A 181 -7.14 4.61 -9.15
N MET A 182 -6.87 3.48 -9.82
CA MET A 182 -7.78 2.90 -10.81
C MET A 182 -9.11 2.47 -10.19
N GLY A 183 -9.10 2.01 -8.95
CA GLY A 183 -10.29 1.72 -8.15
C GLY A 183 -11.12 2.97 -7.90
N LEU A 184 -10.47 4.05 -7.49
CA LEU A 184 -11.11 5.32 -7.14
C LEU A 184 -11.57 6.14 -8.35
N ARG A 185 -11.09 5.84 -9.57
CA ARG A 185 -11.41 6.59 -10.79
C ARG A 185 -12.91 6.88 -10.95
N VAL A 186 -13.77 5.91 -10.62
CA VAL A 186 -15.22 6.04 -10.79
C VAL A 186 -15.85 7.09 -9.87
N THR A 187 -15.10 7.56 -8.87
CA THR A 187 -15.52 8.61 -7.93
C THR A 187 -15.09 10.01 -8.37
N LEU A 188 -14.42 10.15 -9.51
CA LEU A 188 -14.06 11.46 -10.08
C LEU A 188 -15.32 12.25 -10.44
N PRO A 189 -15.23 13.59 -10.40
CA PRO A 189 -16.31 14.45 -10.89
C PRO A 189 -16.70 14.07 -12.32
N LYS A 190 -18.01 14.14 -12.61
CA LYS A 190 -18.52 13.89 -13.98
C LYS A 190 -17.97 14.96 -14.93
N GLY A 191 -17.41 14.52 -16.06
CA GLY A 191 -16.86 15.43 -17.07
C GLY A 191 -15.74 14.78 -17.88
N LYS A 192 -15.43 15.40 -19.03
CA LYS A 192 -14.35 14.91 -19.91
C LYS A 192 -12.97 15.29 -19.36
N TRP A 193 -12.82 16.48 -18.79
CA TRP A 193 -11.54 16.99 -18.30
C TRP A 193 -10.97 16.23 -17.10
N PRO A 194 -11.72 15.95 -16.00
CA PRO A 194 -11.20 15.18 -14.89
C PRO A 194 -10.68 13.80 -15.32
N ASN A 195 -11.41 13.12 -16.23
CA ASN A 195 -10.96 11.85 -16.76
C ASN A 195 -9.69 11.96 -17.63
N ARG A 196 -9.57 13.00 -18.48
CA ARG A 196 -8.37 13.21 -19.32
C ARG A 196 -7.14 13.49 -18.46
N ILE A 197 -7.26 14.38 -17.46
CA ILE A 197 -6.18 14.68 -16.52
C ILE A 197 -5.77 13.43 -15.75
N PHE A 198 -6.74 12.69 -15.23
CA PHE A 198 -6.47 11.44 -14.52
C PHE A 198 -5.69 10.44 -15.38
N PHE A 199 -6.12 10.23 -16.65
CA PHE A 199 -5.40 9.32 -17.52
C PHE A 199 -4.01 9.81 -17.90
N ALA A 200 -3.82 11.10 -18.11
CA ALA A 200 -2.47 11.67 -18.31
C ALA A 200 -1.57 11.39 -17.10
N CYS A 201 -2.08 11.59 -15.87
CA CYS A 201 -1.35 11.25 -14.64
C CYS A 201 -1.03 9.74 -14.57
N ILE A 202 -1.97 8.86 -14.92
CA ILE A 202 -1.74 7.41 -14.94
C ILE A 202 -0.67 7.02 -15.97
N VAL A 203 -0.63 7.65 -17.13
CA VAL A 203 0.42 7.42 -18.13
C VAL A 203 1.80 7.73 -17.54
N PHE A 204 1.99 8.90 -16.93
CA PHE A 204 3.27 9.26 -16.32
C PHE A 204 3.63 8.40 -15.11
N LEU A 205 2.64 7.93 -14.33
CA LEU A 205 2.86 6.98 -13.26
C LEU A 205 3.37 5.64 -13.82
N VAL A 206 2.76 5.13 -14.89
CA VAL A 206 3.20 3.88 -15.55
C VAL A 206 4.60 4.07 -16.17
N LEU A 207 4.88 5.19 -16.82
CA LEU A 207 6.22 5.52 -17.31
C LEU A 207 7.24 5.56 -16.16
N CYS A 208 6.87 6.13 -15.00
CA CYS A 208 7.72 6.11 -13.82
C CYS A 208 8.04 4.67 -13.37
N ILE A 209 7.05 3.75 -13.36
CA ILE A 209 7.28 2.33 -13.06
C ILE A 209 8.27 1.71 -14.07
N ILE A 210 8.12 2.00 -15.35
CA ILE A 210 9.04 1.50 -16.40
C ILE A 210 10.47 2.02 -16.15
N TYR A 211 10.63 3.31 -15.84
CA TYR A 211 11.93 3.93 -15.58
C TYR A 211 12.61 3.46 -14.29
N THR A 212 11.89 2.75 -13.40
CA THR A 212 12.56 2.03 -12.30
C THR A 212 13.42 0.87 -12.79
N GLU A 213 13.24 0.41 -14.02
CA GLU A 213 13.84 -0.80 -14.59
C GLU A 213 13.68 -2.05 -13.71
N SER A 214 12.70 -2.05 -12.82
CA SER A 214 12.41 -3.14 -11.89
C SER A 214 11.64 -4.28 -12.58
N ARG A 215 12.31 -5.39 -12.82
CA ARG A 215 11.67 -6.62 -13.36
C ARG A 215 10.51 -7.08 -12.45
N GLY A 216 10.72 -7.01 -11.12
CA GLY A 216 9.69 -7.38 -10.14
C GLY A 216 8.44 -6.48 -10.23
N ALA A 217 8.62 -5.17 -10.39
CA ALA A 217 7.51 -4.24 -10.55
C ALA A 217 6.76 -4.45 -11.89
N MET A 218 7.47 -4.71 -12.98
CA MET A 218 6.86 -5.00 -14.28
C MET A 218 6.04 -6.30 -14.24
N LEU A 219 6.58 -7.37 -13.67
CA LEU A 219 5.84 -8.63 -13.47
C LEU A 219 4.64 -8.42 -12.54
N THR A 220 4.78 -7.63 -11.49
CA THR A 220 3.66 -7.26 -10.61
C THR A 220 2.56 -6.55 -11.36
N MET A 221 2.89 -5.60 -12.25
CA MET A 221 1.91 -4.91 -13.09
C MET A 221 1.18 -5.89 -14.02
N VAL A 222 1.90 -6.82 -14.63
CA VAL A 222 1.29 -7.88 -15.45
C VAL A 222 0.31 -8.72 -14.62
N VAL A 223 0.68 -9.14 -13.41
CA VAL A 223 -0.21 -9.90 -12.52
C VAL A 223 -1.46 -9.08 -12.15
N ILE A 224 -1.31 -7.80 -11.83
CA ILE A 224 -2.45 -6.90 -11.53
C ILE A 224 -3.40 -6.82 -12.72
N LEU A 225 -2.89 -6.60 -13.92
CA LEU A 225 -3.72 -6.47 -15.12
C LEU A 225 -4.34 -7.80 -15.55
N ALA A 226 -3.63 -8.91 -15.39
CA ALA A 226 -4.16 -10.25 -15.61
C ALA A 226 -5.28 -10.59 -14.62
N ALA A 227 -5.07 -10.35 -13.33
CA ALA A 227 -6.11 -10.50 -12.31
C ALA A 227 -7.35 -9.63 -12.65
N ARG A 228 -7.11 -8.40 -13.11
CA ARG A 228 -8.19 -7.50 -13.54
C ARG A 228 -8.93 -8.03 -14.76
N ALA A 229 -8.25 -8.63 -15.73
CA ALA A 229 -8.88 -9.25 -16.91
C ALA A 229 -9.78 -10.41 -16.49
N VAL A 230 -9.37 -11.23 -15.52
CA VAL A 230 -10.16 -12.35 -15.00
C VAL A 230 -11.39 -11.88 -14.22
N ILE A 231 -11.21 -10.93 -13.29
CA ILE A 231 -12.27 -10.46 -12.37
C ILE A 231 -13.33 -9.62 -13.11
N SER A 232 -12.97 -8.93 -14.19
CA SER A 232 -13.84 -8.00 -14.89
C SER A 232 -14.79 -8.70 -15.89
N ARG A 233 -16.04 -8.23 -15.94
CA ARG A 233 -16.98 -8.63 -17.02
C ARG A 233 -16.54 -8.16 -18.41
N LYS A 234 -15.68 -7.14 -18.53
CA LYS A 234 -15.18 -6.59 -19.79
C LYS A 234 -13.82 -7.21 -20.16
N ARG A 235 -13.74 -8.54 -20.17
CA ARG A 235 -12.50 -9.32 -20.33
C ARG A 235 -11.69 -8.91 -21.56
N PHE A 236 -12.33 -8.82 -22.73
CA PHE A 236 -11.67 -8.47 -24.00
C PHE A 236 -11.01 -7.09 -23.97
N ARG A 237 -11.71 -6.06 -23.45
CA ARG A 237 -11.15 -4.71 -23.32
C ARG A 237 -9.96 -4.68 -22.37
N ASN A 238 -10.05 -5.39 -21.26
CA ASN A 238 -8.96 -5.43 -20.28
C ASN A 238 -7.78 -6.25 -20.81
N MET A 239 -8.03 -7.31 -21.57
CA MET A 239 -6.98 -8.06 -22.27
C MET A 239 -6.29 -7.19 -23.33
N ALA A 240 -7.04 -6.44 -24.12
CA ALA A 240 -6.47 -5.48 -25.07
C ALA A 240 -5.62 -4.40 -24.35
N THR A 241 -6.08 -3.91 -23.18
CA THR A 241 -5.30 -2.98 -22.36
C THR A 241 -4.01 -3.63 -21.85
N LEU A 242 -4.08 -4.88 -21.39
CA LEU A 242 -2.90 -5.63 -20.95
C LEU A 242 -1.89 -5.78 -22.11
N LEU A 243 -2.35 -6.21 -23.28
CA LEU A 243 -1.49 -6.36 -24.46
C LEU A 243 -0.89 -5.02 -24.90
N ALA A 244 -1.68 -3.94 -24.87
CA ALA A 244 -1.20 -2.59 -25.20
C ALA A 244 -0.14 -2.12 -24.19
N VAL A 245 -0.33 -2.38 -22.89
CA VAL A 245 0.68 -2.04 -21.86
C VAL A 245 1.94 -2.87 -22.04
N ILE A 246 1.81 -4.17 -22.31
CA ILE A 246 2.97 -5.04 -22.60
C ILE A 246 3.72 -4.53 -23.83
N PHE A 247 3.01 -4.25 -24.92
CA PHE A 247 3.59 -3.73 -26.15
C PHE A 247 4.30 -2.39 -25.93
N LEU A 248 3.63 -1.44 -25.24
CA LEU A 248 4.20 -0.14 -24.90
C LEU A 248 5.44 -0.30 -24.02
N THR A 249 5.38 -1.20 -23.04
CA THR A 249 6.52 -1.51 -22.17
C THR A 249 7.71 -2.02 -23.01
N LEU A 250 7.45 -2.98 -23.91
CA LEU A 250 8.48 -3.53 -24.78
C LEU A 250 9.05 -2.50 -25.77
N SER A 251 8.24 -1.54 -26.22
CA SER A 251 8.66 -0.49 -27.16
C SER A 251 9.49 0.63 -26.52
N VAL A 252 9.26 0.91 -25.23
CA VAL A 252 9.93 2.01 -24.50
C VAL A 252 11.12 1.52 -23.69
N VAL A 253 11.19 0.22 -23.41
CA VAL A 253 12.28 -0.39 -22.64
C VAL A 253 13.59 -0.30 -23.44
N PRO A 254 14.66 0.32 -22.87
CA PRO A 254 15.94 0.42 -23.56
C PRO A 254 16.50 -0.96 -23.93
N TYR A 255 17.20 -1.04 -25.06
CA TYR A 255 17.87 -2.28 -25.52
C TYR A 255 18.73 -2.95 -24.43
N ARG A 256 19.31 -2.17 -23.53
CA ARG A 256 20.03 -2.66 -22.34
C ARG A 256 19.22 -3.59 -21.44
N PHE A 257 17.91 -3.41 -21.38
CA PHE A 257 17.00 -4.29 -20.61
C PHE A 257 16.89 -5.67 -21.30
N PHE A 258 16.76 -5.71 -22.62
CA PHE A 258 16.72 -6.98 -23.36
C PHE A 258 18.05 -7.72 -23.27
N HIS A 259 19.16 -7.00 -23.27
CA HIS A 259 20.48 -7.60 -23.05
C HIS A 259 20.58 -8.22 -21.64
N ARG A 260 20.03 -7.56 -20.61
CA ARG A 260 19.92 -8.13 -19.25
C ARG A 260 18.93 -9.32 -19.18
N MET A 261 17.90 -9.35 -20.02
CA MET A 261 16.95 -10.50 -20.09
C MET A 261 17.62 -11.72 -20.76
N ASN A 262 18.42 -11.53 -21.79
CA ASN A 262 19.13 -12.63 -22.45
C ASN A 262 20.14 -13.33 -21.54
N THR A 263 20.63 -12.66 -20.49
CA THR A 263 21.46 -13.29 -19.44
C THR A 263 20.67 -14.21 -18.50
N LEU A 264 19.33 -14.30 -18.61
CA LEU A 264 18.52 -15.24 -17.84
C LEU A 264 18.64 -16.70 -18.31
N ASN A 265 19.15 -16.93 -19.53
CA ASN A 265 19.35 -18.28 -20.07
C ASN A 265 20.39 -19.09 -19.29
N ASP A 266 21.24 -18.42 -18.50
CA ASP A 266 22.12 -19.08 -17.54
C ASP A 266 21.91 -18.45 -16.13
N ILE A 267 21.07 -19.11 -15.34
CA ILE A 267 20.74 -18.66 -13.96
C ILE A 267 22.02 -18.62 -13.10
N ARG A 268 23.00 -19.51 -13.38
CA ARG A 268 24.27 -19.57 -12.65
C ARG A 268 25.19 -18.42 -13.01
N ALA A 269 25.13 -17.93 -14.25
CA ALA A 269 25.87 -16.77 -14.70
C ALA A 269 25.23 -15.43 -14.27
N ASN A 270 23.94 -15.44 -13.84
CA ASN A 270 23.23 -14.27 -13.39
C ASN A 270 23.48 -14.03 -11.89
N ALA A 271 24.55 -13.31 -11.56
CA ALA A 271 24.96 -12.99 -10.19
C ALA A 271 23.80 -12.40 -9.31
N SER A 272 22.84 -11.70 -9.91
CA SER A 272 21.69 -11.12 -9.20
C SER A 272 20.65 -12.19 -8.81
N ALA A 273 20.36 -13.16 -9.68
CA ALA A 273 19.40 -14.23 -9.40
C ALA A 273 20.00 -15.23 -8.41
N MET A 274 21.28 -15.63 -8.65
CA MET A 274 21.99 -16.54 -7.76
C MET A 274 22.14 -15.94 -6.36
N GLY A 275 22.49 -14.65 -6.26
CA GLY A 275 22.59 -13.97 -4.97
C GLY A 275 21.29 -13.97 -4.17
N ARG A 276 20.11 -13.93 -4.83
CA ARG A 276 18.81 -14.08 -4.14
C ARG A 276 18.61 -15.47 -3.59
N ILE A 277 18.85 -16.51 -4.41
CA ILE A 277 18.70 -17.92 -4.00
C ILE A 277 19.61 -18.21 -2.80
N GLN A 278 20.87 -17.77 -2.86
CA GLN A 278 21.82 -17.91 -1.77
C GLN A 278 21.36 -17.22 -0.47
N ASN A 279 20.81 -15.99 -0.56
CA ASN A 279 20.31 -15.29 0.61
C ASN A 279 18.96 -15.87 1.12
N TRP A 280 18.15 -16.51 0.27
CA TRP A 280 16.97 -17.29 0.72
C TRP A 280 17.38 -18.54 1.48
N GLU A 281 18.41 -19.25 1.01
CA GLU A 281 18.97 -20.38 1.72
C GLU A 281 19.56 -19.98 3.07
N LEU A 282 20.27 -18.85 3.11
CA LEU A 282 20.79 -18.29 4.36
C LEU A 282 19.65 -17.94 5.33
N SER A 283 18.61 -17.27 4.85
CA SER A 283 17.40 -16.96 5.64
C SER A 283 16.71 -18.23 6.17
N TRP A 284 16.69 -19.30 5.37
CA TRP A 284 16.15 -20.59 5.79
C TRP A 284 17.02 -21.23 6.90
N GLN A 285 18.34 -21.19 6.78
CA GLN A 285 19.26 -21.68 7.80
C GLN A 285 19.15 -20.90 9.11
N GLU A 286 18.97 -19.58 9.04
CA GLU A 286 18.69 -18.72 10.20
C GLU A 286 17.39 -19.14 10.90
N ALA A 287 16.33 -19.39 10.13
CA ALA A 287 15.05 -19.84 10.67
C ALA A 287 15.13 -21.23 11.30
N LEU A 288 15.93 -22.14 10.76
CA LEU A 288 16.15 -23.45 11.38
C LEU A 288 16.91 -23.35 12.70
N ARG A 289 17.82 -22.38 12.83
CA ARG A 289 18.59 -22.16 14.05
C ARG A 289 17.80 -21.40 15.11
N TYR A 290 16.93 -20.47 14.70
CA TYR A 290 16.06 -19.67 15.57
C TYR A 290 14.59 -19.82 15.16
N PRO A 291 14.00 -21.04 15.31
CA PRO A 291 12.73 -21.37 14.66
C PRO A 291 11.53 -20.61 15.22
N ILE A 292 11.60 -20.16 16.47
CA ILE A 292 10.47 -19.50 17.13
C ILE A 292 10.50 -17.99 16.88
N LEU A 293 11.52 -17.30 17.35
CA LEU A 293 11.57 -15.83 17.33
C LEU A 293 12.40 -15.24 16.17
N GLY A 294 13.04 -16.08 15.36
CA GLY A 294 13.99 -15.63 14.35
C GLY A 294 15.22 -14.95 14.96
N VAL A 295 15.98 -14.23 14.15
CA VAL A 295 17.15 -13.46 14.61
C VAL A 295 16.78 -12.05 15.08
N GLY A 296 15.52 -11.65 14.96
CA GLY A 296 15.00 -10.34 15.29
C GLY A 296 14.93 -9.37 14.12
N PRO A 297 14.08 -8.33 14.19
CA PRO A 297 13.87 -7.34 13.13
C PRO A 297 15.18 -6.71 12.65
N GLY A 298 15.41 -6.73 11.31
CA GLY A 298 16.59 -6.16 10.68
C GLY A 298 17.91 -6.87 10.97
N ASN A 299 17.90 -8.02 11.64
CA ASN A 299 19.12 -8.72 12.06
C ASN A 299 19.64 -9.74 11.05
N HIS A 300 18.94 -10.00 9.94
CA HIS A 300 19.40 -10.91 8.89
C HIS A 300 20.85 -10.58 8.44
N ILE A 301 21.14 -9.33 8.06
CA ILE A 301 22.47 -8.94 7.62
C ILE A 301 23.51 -8.98 8.77
N PRO A 302 23.28 -8.34 9.95
CA PRO A 302 24.22 -8.42 11.06
C PRO A 302 24.52 -9.86 11.50
N TYR A 303 23.50 -10.72 11.54
CA TYR A 303 23.68 -12.12 11.90
C TYR A 303 24.51 -12.86 10.87
N ALA A 304 24.17 -12.75 9.58
CA ALA A 304 24.88 -13.41 8.51
C ALA A 304 26.36 -12.96 8.46
N LEU A 305 26.66 -11.68 8.63
CA LEU A 305 28.04 -11.17 8.64
C LEU A 305 28.86 -11.68 9.85
N SER A 306 28.23 -12.04 10.96
CA SER A 306 28.91 -12.56 12.13
C SER A 306 29.18 -14.07 12.09
N HIS A 307 28.69 -14.77 11.07
CA HIS A 307 28.84 -16.21 10.92
C HIS A 307 29.62 -16.57 9.64
N PRO A 308 30.50 -17.58 9.68
CA PRO A 308 31.23 -18.00 8.48
C PRO A 308 30.28 -18.56 7.41
N HIS A 309 30.34 -18.02 6.22
CA HIS A 309 29.66 -18.53 5.03
C HIS A 309 30.39 -18.09 3.76
N ASN A 310 30.20 -18.84 2.67
CA ASN A 310 30.84 -18.57 1.38
C ASN A 310 29.93 -17.78 0.42
N VAL A 311 29.02 -16.94 0.98
CA VAL A 311 28.00 -16.23 0.20
C VAL A 311 28.16 -14.71 0.41
N GLN A 312 27.95 -13.92 -0.64
CA GLN A 312 27.83 -12.47 -0.46
C GLN A 312 26.50 -12.15 0.26
N VAL A 313 26.60 -11.71 1.52
CA VAL A 313 25.45 -11.31 2.32
C VAL A 313 24.77 -10.11 1.69
N ARG A 314 23.47 -10.25 1.48
CA ARG A 314 22.55 -9.20 0.99
C ARG A 314 21.22 -9.34 1.70
N VAL A 315 20.36 -8.34 1.56
CA VAL A 315 18.96 -8.47 1.96
C VAL A 315 18.29 -9.66 1.25
N ALA A 316 17.35 -10.33 1.91
CA ALA A 316 16.69 -11.53 1.38
C ALA A 316 15.97 -11.30 0.03
N HIS A 317 15.64 -10.06 -0.32
CA HIS A 317 14.83 -9.73 -1.50
C HIS A 317 13.55 -10.58 -1.61
N SER A 318 12.92 -10.87 -0.48
CA SER A 318 11.63 -11.55 -0.36
C SER A 318 11.05 -11.25 1.01
N ILE A 319 9.82 -10.74 1.08
CA ILE A 319 9.14 -10.51 2.36
C ILE A 319 8.96 -11.79 3.15
N TYR A 320 8.75 -12.92 2.46
CA TYR A 320 8.50 -14.23 3.10
C TYR A 320 9.76 -14.76 3.77
N PHE A 321 10.90 -14.72 3.07
CA PHE A 321 12.19 -15.13 3.64
C PHE A 321 12.70 -14.12 4.67
N GLN A 322 12.41 -12.83 4.48
CA GLN A 322 12.73 -11.80 5.46
C GLN A 322 12.00 -12.08 6.79
N ILE A 323 10.67 -12.26 6.75
CA ILE A 323 9.89 -12.56 7.96
C ILE A 323 10.32 -13.90 8.57
N LEU A 324 10.60 -14.90 7.74
CA LEU A 324 11.04 -16.21 8.21
C LEU A 324 12.36 -16.11 8.99
N ALA A 325 13.33 -15.36 8.50
CA ALA A 325 14.61 -15.18 9.17
C ALA A 325 14.49 -14.29 10.41
N GLU A 326 13.78 -13.15 10.29
CA GLU A 326 13.71 -12.14 11.34
C GLU A 326 12.73 -12.50 12.46
N GLU A 327 11.60 -13.21 12.14
CA GLU A 327 10.48 -13.46 13.06
C GLU A 327 10.19 -14.96 13.29
N GLY A 328 10.95 -15.84 12.65
CA GLY A 328 10.76 -17.30 12.73
C GLY A 328 9.49 -17.81 12.05
N PHE A 329 9.22 -19.12 12.24
CA PHE A 329 8.04 -19.77 11.64
C PHE A 329 6.71 -19.22 12.16
N PRO A 330 6.51 -18.91 13.47
CA PRO A 330 5.27 -18.33 13.95
C PRO A 330 5.02 -16.94 13.36
N GLY A 331 6.06 -16.10 13.20
CA GLY A 331 5.94 -14.79 12.56
C GLY A 331 5.48 -14.91 11.10
N LEU A 332 6.08 -15.83 10.34
CA LEU A 332 5.65 -16.13 8.97
C LEU A 332 4.21 -16.66 8.92
N LEU A 333 3.83 -17.56 9.83
CA LEU A 333 2.46 -18.09 9.91
C LEU A 333 1.45 -16.96 10.16
N LEU A 334 1.71 -16.08 11.12
CA LEU A 334 0.84 -14.92 11.42
C LEU A 334 0.72 -13.99 10.21
N TYR A 335 1.81 -13.73 9.50
CA TYR A 335 1.79 -12.95 8.27
C TYR A 335 0.94 -13.61 7.17
N LEU A 336 1.11 -14.92 6.94
CA LEU A 336 0.31 -15.66 5.94
C LEU A 336 -1.18 -15.70 6.31
N LEU A 337 -1.51 -15.85 7.60
CA LEU A 337 -2.88 -15.75 8.11
C LEU A 337 -3.45 -14.35 7.87
N PHE A 338 -2.66 -13.30 8.09
CA PHE A 338 -3.07 -11.93 7.78
C PHE A 338 -3.33 -11.73 6.29
N CYS A 339 -2.47 -12.27 5.42
CA CYS A 339 -2.68 -12.24 3.98
C CYS A 339 -3.96 -12.98 3.56
N ALA A 340 -4.18 -14.17 4.07
CA ALA A 340 -5.37 -14.98 3.79
C ALA A 340 -6.66 -14.30 4.29
N ALA A 341 -6.63 -13.73 5.50
CA ALA A 341 -7.75 -12.97 6.07
C ALA A 341 -8.07 -11.72 5.23
N THR A 342 -7.04 -11.04 4.70
CA THR A 342 -7.22 -9.90 3.80
C THR A 342 -7.91 -10.32 2.50
N LEU A 343 -7.45 -11.39 1.84
CA LEU A 343 -8.06 -11.90 0.62
C LEU A 343 -9.51 -12.35 0.86
N SER A 344 -9.77 -13.05 1.98
CA SER A 344 -11.11 -13.45 2.38
C SER A 344 -12.04 -12.24 2.59
N ASN A 345 -11.53 -11.20 3.24
CA ASN A 345 -12.27 -9.95 3.45
C ASN A 345 -12.58 -9.25 2.12
N LEU A 346 -11.60 -9.13 1.23
CA LEU A 346 -11.78 -8.57 -0.12
C LEU A 346 -12.83 -9.34 -0.92
N ALA A 347 -12.77 -10.68 -0.91
CA ALA A 347 -13.73 -11.55 -1.60
C ALA A 347 -15.15 -11.40 -1.02
N SER A 348 -15.28 -11.32 0.31
CA SER A 348 -16.55 -11.07 1.00
C SER A 348 -17.13 -9.71 0.62
N THR A 349 -16.30 -8.66 0.66
CA THR A 349 -16.70 -7.30 0.29
C THR A 349 -17.15 -7.21 -1.17
N TRP A 350 -16.42 -7.88 -2.06
CA TRP A 350 -16.76 -7.90 -3.49
C TRP A 350 -18.10 -8.58 -3.76
N ARG A 351 -18.34 -9.75 -3.14
CA ARG A 351 -19.64 -10.45 -3.23
C ARG A 351 -20.78 -9.58 -2.70
N TYR A 352 -20.58 -8.94 -1.55
CA TYR A 352 -21.58 -8.05 -0.95
C TYR A 352 -21.83 -6.81 -1.83
N ALA A 353 -20.79 -6.17 -2.37
CA ALA A 353 -20.94 -5.03 -3.27
C ALA A 353 -21.71 -5.37 -4.56
N ILE A 354 -21.59 -6.61 -5.07
CA ILE A 354 -22.39 -7.10 -6.20
C ILE A 354 -23.85 -7.25 -5.80
N SER A 355 -24.14 -7.83 -4.63
CA SER A 355 -25.53 -8.10 -4.19
C SER A 355 -26.32 -6.82 -3.97
N ILE A 356 -25.68 -5.76 -3.48
CA ILE A 356 -26.34 -4.49 -3.19
C ILE A 356 -26.37 -3.51 -4.38
N GLY A 357 -25.53 -3.73 -5.41
CA GLY A 357 -25.29 -2.74 -6.48
C GLY A 357 -26.54 -2.39 -7.31
N ARG A 358 -27.52 -3.30 -7.43
CA ARG A 358 -28.81 -3.02 -8.09
C ARG A 358 -29.72 -2.16 -7.20
N LYS A 359 -29.72 -2.41 -5.88
CA LYS A 359 -30.60 -1.74 -4.92
C LYS A 359 -30.06 -0.35 -4.52
N TYR A 360 -28.73 -0.19 -4.49
CA TYR A 360 -28.05 1.04 -4.07
C TYR A 360 -27.01 1.46 -5.14
N PRO A 361 -27.44 2.08 -6.26
CA PRO A 361 -26.54 2.45 -7.37
C PRO A 361 -25.45 3.46 -6.98
N ASP A 362 -25.71 4.32 -5.99
CA ASP A 362 -24.78 5.27 -5.43
C ASP A 362 -23.59 4.61 -4.70
N LEU A 363 -23.74 3.34 -4.29
CA LEU A 363 -22.68 2.54 -3.68
C LEU A 363 -21.90 1.66 -4.68
N ASP A 364 -22.27 1.65 -5.99
CA ASP A 364 -21.62 0.79 -7.00
C ASP A 364 -20.12 1.08 -7.18
N TRP A 365 -19.68 2.29 -6.81
CA TRP A 365 -18.25 2.62 -6.80
C TRP A 365 -17.44 1.69 -5.89
N THR A 366 -18.02 1.18 -4.81
CA THR A 366 -17.35 0.28 -3.86
C THR A 366 -16.97 -1.05 -4.52
N ARG A 367 -17.79 -1.56 -5.44
CA ARG A 367 -17.50 -2.75 -6.25
C ARG A 367 -16.26 -2.54 -7.12
N ASN A 368 -16.11 -1.36 -7.72
CA ASN A 368 -14.94 -1.07 -8.54
C ASN A 368 -13.68 -0.95 -7.66
N VAL A 369 -13.78 -0.25 -6.53
CA VAL A 369 -12.66 -0.10 -5.58
C VAL A 369 -12.19 -1.46 -5.05
N VAL A 370 -13.10 -2.28 -4.52
CA VAL A 370 -12.69 -3.59 -3.96
C VAL A 370 -12.09 -4.51 -5.01
N SER A 371 -12.60 -4.47 -6.23
CA SER A 371 -12.06 -5.25 -7.35
C SER A 371 -10.61 -4.86 -7.68
N TRP A 372 -10.29 -3.56 -7.70
CA TRP A 372 -8.95 -3.09 -7.94
C TRP A 372 -8.02 -3.29 -6.73
N LEU A 373 -8.53 -3.12 -5.50
CA LEU A 373 -7.78 -3.47 -4.28
C LEU A 373 -7.39 -4.96 -4.28
N THR A 374 -8.30 -5.85 -4.72
CA THR A 374 -8.00 -7.28 -4.86
C THR A 374 -6.88 -7.52 -5.88
N CYS A 375 -6.95 -6.91 -7.06
CA CYS A 375 -5.90 -7.02 -8.08
C CYS A 375 -4.56 -6.49 -7.56
N GLY A 376 -4.56 -5.32 -6.91
CA GLY A 376 -3.37 -4.70 -6.34
C GLY A 376 -2.76 -5.54 -5.23
N TYR A 377 -3.59 -6.13 -4.38
CA TYR A 377 -3.11 -6.98 -3.29
C TYR A 377 -2.53 -8.32 -3.78
N LEU A 378 -3.16 -8.96 -4.79
CA LEU A 378 -2.60 -10.14 -5.45
C LEU A 378 -1.25 -9.81 -6.11
N GLY A 379 -1.15 -8.67 -6.80
CA GLY A 379 0.10 -8.19 -7.35
C GLY A 379 1.16 -7.94 -6.26
N PHE A 380 0.78 -7.34 -5.14
CA PHE A 380 1.67 -7.13 -3.99
C PHE A 380 2.20 -8.47 -3.43
N LEU A 381 1.33 -9.44 -3.19
CA LEU A 381 1.73 -10.75 -2.68
C LEU A 381 2.71 -11.46 -3.62
N PHE A 382 2.48 -11.35 -4.93
CA PHE A 382 3.38 -11.90 -5.93
C PHE A 382 4.72 -11.15 -5.97
N GLY A 383 4.70 -9.82 -6.10
CA GLY A 383 5.90 -9.02 -6.26
C GLY A 383 6.79 -8.99 -5.02
N SER A 384 6.18 -9.04 -3.83
CA SER A 384 6.89 -9.09 -2.55
C SER A 384 7.61 -10.44 -2.30
N ALA A 385 7.32 -11.48 -3.10
CA ALA A 385 8.13 -12.70 -3.10
C ALA A 385 9.56 -12.47 -3.59
N PHE A 386 9.81 -11.35 -4.30
CA PHE A 386 11.10 -11.00 -4.87
C PHE A 386 11.67 -9.68 -4.32
N LEU A 387 11.06 -9.11 -3.28
CA LEU A 387 11.45 -7.80 -2.70
C LEU A 387 11.23 -7.77 -1.18
N ASN A 388 12.10 -7.03 -0.48
CA ASN A 388 11.94 -6.76 0.95
C ASN A 388 10.86 -5.69 1.15
N MET A 389 9.65 -6.10 1.49
CA MET A 389 8.50 -5.21 1.60
C MET A 389 7.95 -5.10 3.03
N LEU A 390 8.60 -5.76 4.01
CA LEU A 390 8.12 -5.80 5.40
C LEU A 390 7.98 -4.41 6.00
N TYR A 391 8.97 -3.55 5.77
CA TYR A 391 9.04 -2.20 6.32
C TYR A 391 8.59 -1.11 5.34
N ILE A 392 7.80 -1.44 4.32
CA ILE A 392 7.26 -0.49 3.35
C ILE A 392 5.77 -0.29 3.61
N GLU A 393 5.41 0.91 4.01
CA GLU A 393 4.14 1.18 4.68
C GLU A 393 2.92 1.12 3.78
N PHE A 394 2.96 1.72 2.57
CA PHE A 394 1.74 1.89 1.77
C PHE A 394 1.00 0.58 1.46
N PRO A 395 1.66 -0.53 1.09
CA PRO A 395 0.97 -1.80 0.85
C PRO A 395 0.23 -2.35 2.09
N TRP A 396 0.71 -2.04 3.30
CA TRP A 396 0.06 -2.45 4.55
C TRP A 396 -1.26 -1.72 4.81
N TYR A 397 -1.50 -0.56 4.16
CA TYR A 397 -2.77 0.15 4.28
C TYR A 397 -3.89 -0.48 3.45
N VAL A 398 -3.56 -1.29 2.42
CA VAL A 398 -4.58 -1.95 1.58
C VAL A 398 -5.48 -2.90 2.39
N PRO A 399 -4.97 -3.77 3.28
CA PRO A 399 -5.80 -4.56 4.20
C PRO A 399 -6.74 -3.70 5.06
N PHE A 400 -6.27 -2.55 5.55
CA PHE A 400 -7.11 -1.64 6.34
C PHE A 400 -8.19 -0.98 5.49
N TYR A 401 -7.89 -0.55 4.27
CA TYR A 401 -8.90 -0.05 3.34
C TYR A 401 -9.96 -1.12 3.05
N ALA A 402 -9.53 -2.36 2.84
CA ALA A 402 -10.44 -3.48 2.56
C ALA A 402 -11.42 -3.74 3.70
N ILE A 403 -10.92 -3.79 4.95
CA ILE A 403 -11.79 -4.07 6.11
C ILE A 403 -12.70 -2.89 6.43
N MET A 404 -12.19 -1.65 6.36
CA MET A 404 -13.01 -0.46 6.55
C MET A 404 -14.11 -0.37 5.49
N LEU A 405 -13.78 -0.64 4.22
CA LEU A 405 -14.77 -0.67 3.15
C LEU A 405 -15.88 -1.70 3.42
N ASN A 406 -15.51 -2.93 3.83
CA ASN A 406 -16.49 -3.97 4.19
C ASN A 406 -17.42 -3.51 5.30
N MET A 407 -16.86 -3.00 6.39
CA MET A 407 -17.63 -2.61 7.57
C MET A 407 -18.52 -1.40 7.30
N LEU A 408 -18.00 -0.39 6.59
CA LEU A 408 -18.72 0.86 6.35
C LEU A 408 -19.83 0.70 5.31
N VAL A 409 -19.61 -0.11 4.26
CA VAL A 409 -20.69 -0.42 3.29
C VAL A 409 -21.84 -1.15 3.98
N LYS A 410 -21.55 -2.15 4.81
CA LYS A 410 -22.58 -2.86 5.57
C LYS A 410 -23.33 -1.93 6.54
N LYS A 411 -22.58 -1.07 7.26
CA LYS A 411 -23.16 -0.07 8.16
C LYS A 411 -24.11 0.87 7.43
N GLU A 412 -23.68 1.38 6.26
CA GLU A 412 -24.47 2.29 5.44
C GLU A 412 -25.78 1.65 4.96
N VAL A 413 -25.68 0.42 4.42
CA VAL A 413 -26.88 -0.31 3.95
C VAL A 413 -27.83 -0.61 5.10
N ASN A 414 -27.32 -1.07 6.25
CA ASN A 414 -28.16 -1.37 7.41
C ASN A 414 -28.85 -0.10 7.94
N SER A 415 -28.17 1.04 7.96
CA SER A 415 -28.78 2.31 8.38
C SER A 415 -29.94 2.74 7.47
N ARG A 416 -29.80 2.53 6.14
CA ARG A 416 -30.85 2.83 5.17
C ARG A 416 -32.06 1.88 5.31
N VAL A 417 -31.81 0.58 5.54
CA VAL A 417 -32.89 -0.39 5.79
C VAL A 417 -33.68 -0.01 7.06
N SER A 418 -32.96 0.26 8.15
CA SER A 418 -33.61 0.66 9.40
C SER A 418 -34.35 2.00 9.30
N ALA A 419 -33.92 2.91 8.44
CA ALA A 419 -34.64 4.16 8.19
C ALA A 419 -35.96 3.91 7.43
N LEU A 420 -35.94 3.00 6.44
CA LEU A 420 -37.16 2.60 5.71
C LEU A 420 -38.18 1.90 6.60
N GLU A 421 -37.74 1.02 7.50
CA GLU A 421 -38.60 0.30 8.44
C GLU A 421 -39.26 1.24 9.47
N ARG A 422 -38.70 2.38 9.77
CA ARG A 422 -39.23 3.38 10.70
C ARG A 422 -40.18 4.40 10.05
N MET A 423 -40.27 4.40 8.71
CA MET A 423 -41.26 5.25 8.04
C MET A 423 -42.69 4.67 8.31
N PRO A 424 -43.62 5.47 8.84
CA PRO A 424 -44.99 5.00 9.03
C PRO A 424 -45.52 4.57 7.66
N ALA A 425 -46.23 3.44 7.62
CA ALA A 425 -46.95 3.00 6.45
C ALA A 425 -48.00 4.08 6.09
N SER A 426 -47.59 5.05 5.25
CA SER A 426 -48.54 6.04 4.74
C SER A 426 -49.51 5.30 3.82
N SER A 427 -50.82 5.45 4.10
CA SER A 427 -51.93 4.88 3.34
C SER A 427 -51.94 5.24 1.83
N ASP A 428 -50.99 6.05 1.37
CA ASP A 428 -50.93 6.57 -0.01
C ASP A 428 -50.03 5.75 -0.97
N VAL A 429 -49.32 4.70 -0.48
CA VAL A 429 -48.47 3.86 -1.37
C VAL A 429 -49.25 2.68 -1.97
N ALA A 430 -50.44 2.37 -1.45
CA ALA A 430 -51.32 1.30 -2.00
C ALA A 430 -51.93 1.68 -3.36
N GLY A 431 -51.97 2.97 -3.71
CA GLY A 431 -52.52 3.46 -5.00
C GLY A 431 -51.56 3.48 -6.16
N ALA A 432 -50.25 3.33 -5.94
CA ALA A 432 -49.22 3.43 -7.00
C ALA A 432 -48.73 2.07 -7.52
N LEU A 433 -49.22 0.95 -7.01
CA LEU A 433 -48.92 -0.41 -7.47
C LEU A 433 -50.06 -1.06 -8.27
N SER A 434 -51.07 -0.29 -8.64
CA SER A 434 -52.22 -0.74 -9.44
C SER A 434 -52.43 0.07 -10.77
N LEU A 435 -51.33 0.58 -11.36
CA LEU A 435 -51.37 1.14 -12.70
C LEU A 435 -50.23 0.54 -13.57
#